data_6a075055b5648be246a4e4b0142b7601
#
_entry.id   6a075055b5648be246a4e4b0142b7601
#
_cell.length_a   1.000
_cell.length_b   1.000
_cell.length_c   1.000
_cell.angle_alpha   90.00
_cell.angle_beta   90.00
_cell.angle_gamma   90.00
#
_symmetry.space_group_name_H-M   'P 1'
#
loop_
_entity.id
_entity.type
_entity.pdbx_description
1 polymer ?
#
loop_
_entity_poly.entity_id
_entity_poly.type
_entity_poly.pdbx_seq_one_letter_code
_entity_poly.pdbx_strand_id
1 'polypeptide(L)'
;MGYYTRVLSKDEEFPSFDELAQFVRAEHPHFKLTLEEGTEEEWESLLLSGNDDVEVAVIERNPVSDGSLGEDEIAEFIEDTQDAKPESGVAWLHEFLASVKTIYAFQHLQGDEFQEGSNALHALRTKLWERGDAILQADNEGFTNEEGYHIVWQFSDSVSGPWNMGVLQDGVWRHFTMDLGDPDHRAAFLEGSVPDDLTSTLASGL
;
A
#
# COMPACT_ATOMS: atom_id res chain seq x y z
N MET A 1 15.50 -4.86 11.00
CA MET A 1 14.71 -5.07 9.78
C MET A 1 13.85 -3.82 9.65
N GLY A 2 13.91 -3.11 8.54
CA GLY A 2 13.14 -1.87 8.35
C GLY A 2 11.66 -2.19 8.14
N TYR A 3 10.77 -1.22 8.40
CA TYR A 3 9.37 -1.28 8.01
C TYR A 3 9.22 -0.79 6.57
N TYR A 4 8.48 -1.54 5.78
CA TYR A 4 8.23 -1.21 4.37
C TYR A 4 6.74 -1.04 4.09
N THR A 5 6.44 -0.09 3.22
CA THR A 5 5.17 -0.03 2.50
C THR A 5 5.43 -0.06 1.00
N ARG A 6 4.49 -0.61 0.22
CA ARG A 6 4.69 -0.77 -1.22
C ARG A 6 3.46 -0.30 -1.98
N VAL A 7 3.70 0.28 -3.14
CA VAL A 7 2.69 0.52 -4.18
C VAL A 7 2.93 -0.51 -5.27
N LEU A 8 1.94 -1.35 -5.53
CA LEU A 8 1.98 -2.42 -6.52
C LEU A 8 1.15 -1.96 -7.72
N SER A 9 1.81 -1.58 -8.81
CA SER A 9 1.17 -0.94 -9.98
C SER A 9 1.14 -1.87 -11.19
N LYS A 10 0.03 -1.85 -11.94
CA LYS A 10 -0.08 -2.51 -13.24
C LYS A 10 0.51 -1.68 -14.38
N ASP A 11 0.90 -0.42 -14.11
CA ASP A 11 1.51 0.43 -15.13
C ASP A 11 2.99 0.07 -15.35
N GLU A 12 3.38 0.02 -16.62
CA GLU A 12 4.78 -0.05 -17.03
C GLU A 12 5.42 1.34 -17.06
N GLU A 13 4.61 2.39 -17.31
CA GLU A 13 5.07 3.78 -17.29
C GLU A 13 5.19 4.29 -15.86
N PHE A 14 6.27 4.97 -15.55
CA PHE A 14 6.56 5.55 -14.25
C PHE A 14 6.92 7.05 -14.38
N PRO A 15 6.72 7.86 -13.34
CA PRO A 15 7.08 9.26 -13.36
C PRO A 15 8.60 9.43 -13.39
N SER A 16 9.08 10.45 -14.10
CA SER A 16 10.51 10.79 -14.06
C SER A 16 10.93 11.30 -12.66
N PHE A 17 12.22 11.25 -12.37
CA PHE A 17 12.78 11.86 -11.16
C PHE A 17 12.39 13.33 -11.03
N ASP A 18 12.50 14.11 -12.12
CA ASP A 18 12.17 15.52 -12.14
C ASP A 18 10.69 15.79 -11.77
N GLU A 19 9.75 14.97 -12.28
CA GLU A 19 8.32 15.10 -11.92
C GLU A 19 8.12 14.90 -10.42
N LEU A 20 8.72 13.85 -9.84
CA LEU A 20 8.60 13.57 -8.41
C LEU A 20 9.31 14.62 -7.55
N ALA A 21 10.50 15.06 -7.95
CA ALA A 21 11.25 16.09 -7.23
C ALA A 21 10.55 17.45 -7.24
N GLN A 22 9.90 17.81 -8.37
CA GLN A 22 9.07 19.01 -8.45
C GLN A 22 7.83 18.92 -7.58
N PHE A 23 7.16 17.75 -7.57
CA PHE A 23 6.02 17.50 -6.70
C PHE A 23 6.38 17.66 -5.22
N VAL A 24 7.42 16.97 -4.75
CA VAL A 24 7.88 17.07 -3.36
C VAL A 24 8.21 18.52 -2.99
N ARG A 25 8.93 19.25 -3.85
CA ARG A 25 9.30 20.65 -3.59
C ARG A 25 8.09 21.58 -3.53
N ALA A 26 7.05 21.31 -4.33
CA ALA A 26 5.84 22.15 -4.37
C ALA A 26 4.95 21.93 -3.15
N GLU A 27 4.71 20.67 -2.78
CA GLU A 27 3.80 20.30 -1.69
C GLU A 27 4.49 20.34 -0.31
N HIS A 28 5.77 20.01 -0.26
CA HIS A 28 6.57 19.87 0.97
C HIS A 28 7.91 20.61 0.84
N PRO A 29 7.94 21.96 0.84
CA PRO A 29 9.14 22.76 0.53
C PRO A 29 10.31 22.57 1.51
N HIS A 30 10.09 21.95 2.66
CA HIS A 30 11.12 21.58 3.64
C HIS A 30 11.75 20.21 3.38
N PHE A 31 11.33 19.53 2.31
CA PHE A 31 11.85 18.23 1.92
C PHE A 31 12.44 18.28 0.51
N LYS A 32 13.34 17.35 0.26
CA LYS A 32 13.96 17.15 -1.05
C LYS A 32 13.96 15.68 -1.42
N LEU A 33 13.89 15.40 -2.71
CA LEU A 33 14.09 14.09 -3.28
C LEU A 33 15.47 14.09 -3.97
N THR A 34 16.28 13.07 -3.71
CA THR A 34 17.62 12.90 -4.29
C THR A 34 17.66 11.59 -5.05
N LEU A 35 18.26 11.60 -6.24
CA LEU A 35 18.53 10.40 -7.01
C LEU A 35 19.73 9.67 -6.40
N GLU A 36 19.53 8.42 -5.96
CA GLU A 36 20.60 7.59 -5.39
C GLU A 36 21.15 6.60 -6.43
N GLU A 37 20.25 5.93 -7.20
CA GLU A 37 20.62 4.95 -8.22
C GLU A 37 19.77 5.14 -9.48
N GLY A 38 20.37 4.82 -10.65
CA GLY A 38 19.76 4.99 -11.97
C GLY A 38 20.07 6.33 -12.63
N THR A 39 19.19 6.79 -13.51
CA THR A 39 19.25 8.09 -14.20
C THR A 39 17.99 8.89 -13.93
N GLU A 40 17.95 10.18 -14.35
CA GLU A 40 16.73 11.02 -14.20
C GLU A 40 15.53 10.46 -14.97
N GLU A 41 15.77 9.79 -16.10
CA GLU A 41 14.76 9.16 -16.93
C GLU A 41 14.41 7.75 -16.43
N GLU A 42 15.40 7.00 -15.92
CA GLU A 42 15.25 5.61 -15.44
C GLU A 42 15.84 5.48 -14.04
N TRP A 43 15.18 6.08 -13.06
CA TRP A 43 15.62 5.98 -11.68
C TRP A 43 15.29 4.59 -11.09
N GLU A 44 16.20 4.13 -10.24
CA GLU A 44 16.07 2.84 -9.53
C GLU A 44 15.85 3.06 -8.04
N SER A 45 16.54 4.05 -7.45
CA SER A 45 16.42 4.39 -6.04
C SER A 45 16.45 5.90 -5.82
N LEU A 46 15.57 6.37 -4.93
CA LEU A 46 15.45 7.76 -4.52
C LEU A 46 15.51 7.86 -2.99
N LEU A 47 16.08 8.96 -2.48
CA LEU A 47 16.06 9.30 -1.06
C LEU A 47 15.19 10.52 -0.82
N LEU A 48 14.16 10.38 0.02
CA LEU A 48 13.39 11.49 0.56
C LEU A 48 14.03 11.92 1.88
N SER A 49 14.43 13.20 1.99
CA SER A 49 15.02 13.76 3.20
C SER A 49 14.55 15.19 3.48
N GLY A 50 14.59 15.59 4.76
CA GLY A 50 14.40 16.97 5.16
C GLY A 50 15.58 17.86 4.72
N ASN A 51 15.38 19.18 4.73
CA ASN A 51 16.44 20.14 4.42
C ASN A 51 17.57 20.19 5.49
N ASP A 52 17.33 19.58 6.64
CA ASP A 52 18.29 19.33 7.73
C ASP A 52 19.04 17.98 7.56
N ASP A 53 18.89 17.35 6.40
CA ASP A 53 19.46 16.05 6.04
C ASP A 53 18.96 14.86 6.90
N VAL A 54 17.84 15.00 7.59
CA VAL A 54 17.18 13.86 8.25
C VAL A 54 16.48 13.01 7.17
N GLU A 55 16.91 11.77 7.05
CA GLU A 55 16.39 10.80 6.06
C GLU A 55 15.00 10.29 6.49
N VAL A 56 14.03 10.37 5.57
CA VAL A 56 12.63 9.98 5.78
C VAL A 56 12.33 8.61 5.19
N ALA A 57 12.72 8.39 3.95
CA ALA A 57 12.53 7.10 3.30
C ALA A 57 13.49 6.91 2.11
N VAL A 58 13.87 5.66 1.86
CA VAL A 58 14.38 5.23 0.56
C VAL A 58 13.21 4.68 -0.24
N ILE A 59 13.12 5.07 -1.50
CA ILE A 59 12.10 4.62 -2.45
C ILE A 59 12.79 3.86 -3.57
N GLU A 60 12.50 2.57 -3.70
CA GLU A 60 13.04 1.70 -4.74
C GLU A 60 11.96 1.39 -5.77
N ARG A 61 12.32 1.41 -7.05
CA ARG A 61 11.47 1.00 -8.15
C ARG A 61 11.94 -0.34 -8.70
N ASN A 62 11.15 -1.38 -8.44
CA ASN A 62 11.42 -2.75 -8.84
C ASN A 62 10.49 -3.17 -9.99
N PRO A 63 10.96 -3.23 -11.25
CA PRO A 63 10.17 -3.79 -12.34
C PRO A 63 9.87 -5.26 -12.10
N VAL A 64 8.64 -5.68 -12.44
CA VAL A 64 8.23 -7.10 -12.39
C VAL A 64 8.41 -7.70 -13.78
N SER A 65 9.49 -8.43 -13.95
CA SER A 65 9.85 -9.12 -15.20
C SER A 65 10.57 -10.43 -14.89
N ASP A 66 10.66 -11.31 -15.88
CA ASP A 66 11.26 -12.65 -15.73
C ASP A 66 12.67 -12.59 -15.10
N GLY A 67 12.83 -13.24 -13.94
CA GLY A 67 14.07 -13.31 -13.17
C GLY A 67 14.43 -12.02 -12.40
N SER A 68 13.51 -11.06 -12.24
CA SER A 68 13.72 -9.84 -11.46
C SER A 68 13.40 -10.04 -9.97
N LEU A 69 13.94 -9.15 -9.12
CA LEU A 69 13.55 -9.10 -7.70
C LEU A 69 12.06 -8.84 -7.51
N GLY A 70 11.43 -8.04 -8.40
CA GLY A 70 10.00 -7.79 -8.34
C GLY A 70 9.18 -9.05 -8.60
N GLU A 71 9.61 -9.95 -9.50
CA GLU A 71 8.94 -11.24 -9.72
C GLU A 71 9.03 -12.13 -8.48
N ASP A 72 10.21 -12.22 -7.85
CA ASP A 72 10.42 -12.99 -6.62
C ASP A 72 9.54 -12.46 -5.49
N GLU A 73 9.42 -11.13 -5.33
CA GLU A 73 8.58 -10.50 -4.32
C GLU A 73 7.07 -10.75 -4.55
N ILE A 74 6.60 -10.72 -5.80
CA ILE A 74 5.22 -11.11 -6.13
C ILE A 74 4.96 -12.58 -5.79
N ALA A 75 5.90 -13.47 -6.07
CA ALA A 75 5.77 -14.89 -5.73
C ALA A 75 5.70 -15.10 -4.22
N GLU A 76 6.49 -14.37 -3.43
CA GLU A 76 6.45 -14.39 -1.96
C GLU A 76 5.09 -13.91 -1.44
N PHE A 77 4.54 -12.80 -1.96
CA PHE A 77 3.22 -12.32 -1.58
C PHE A 77 2.09 -13.34 -1.85
N ILE A 78 2.16 -14.04 -2.98
CA ILE A 78 1.19 -15.08 -3.31
C ILE A 78 1.31 -16.26 -2.32
N GLU A 79 2.54 -16.69 -1.99
CA GLU A 79 2.79 -17.77 -1.01
C GLU A 79 2.29 -17.38 0.38
N ASP A 80 2.63 -16.19 0.85
CA ASP A 80 2.28 -15.68 2.19
C ASP A 80 0.77 -15.49 2.40
N THR A 81 0.03 -15.26 1.30
CA THR A 81 -1.42 -15.02 1.36
C THR A 81 -2.28 -16.22 0.96
N GLN A 82 -1.69 -17.37 0.59
CA GLN A 82 -2.45 -18.53 0.09
C GLN A 82 -3.51 -19.06 1.07
N ASP A 83 -3.25 -18.98 2.38
CA ASP A 83 -4.14 -19.43 3.45
C ASP A 83 -4.83 -18.27 4.18
N ALA A 84 -4.66 -17.04 3.70
CA ALA A 84 -5.24 -15.87 4.31
C ALA A 84 -6.75 -15.75 4.07
N LYS A 85 -7.41 -14.82 4.76
CA LYS A 85 -8.86 -14.62 4.72
C LYS A 85 -9.19 -13.14 4.51
N PRO A 86 -10.35 -12.83 3.90
CA PRO A 86 -11.36 -13.76 3.34
C PRO A 86 -10.91 -14.36 1.99
N GLU A 87 -11.41 -15.55 1.66
CA GLU A 87 -11.03 -16.28 0.42
C GLU A 87 -11.29 -15.47 -0.85
N SER A 88 -12.40 -14.72 -0.92
CA SER A 88 -12.73 -13.89 -2.07
C SER A 88 -11.75 -12.72 -2.25
N GLY A 89 -11.28 -12.12 -1.14
CA GLY A 89 -10.25 -11.08 -1.15
C GLY A 89 -8.90 -11.64 -1.63
N VAL A 90 -8.51 -12.80 -1.13
CA VAL A 90 -7.27 -13.49 -1.56
C VAL A 90 -7.29 -13.84 -3.04
N ALA A 91 -8.40 -14.42 -3.54
CA ALA A 91 -8.53 -14.76 -4.95
C ALA A 91 -8.39 -13.52 -5.84
N TRP A 92 -9.05 -12.42 -5.49
CA TRP A 92 -8.92 -11.15 -6.20
C TRP A 92 -7.49 -10.61 -6.13
N LEU A 93 -6.87 -10.66 -4.95
CA LEU A 93 -5.48 -10.20 -4.76
C LEU A 93 -4.51 -10.96 -5.66
N HIS A 94 -4.61 -12.29 -5.72
CA HIS A 94 -3.73 -13.12 -6.57
C HIS A 94 -3.90 -12.80 -8.06
N GLU A 95 -5.14 -12.53 -8.52
CA GLU A 95 -5.39 -12.07 -9.90
C GLU A 95 -4.75 -10.69 -10.14
N PHE A 96 -4.84 -9.79 -9.16
CA PHE A 96 -4.19 -8.48 -9.24
C PHE A 96 -2.68 -8.61 -9.31
N LEU A 97 -2.08 -9.36 -8.38
CA LEU A 97 -0.62 -9.57 -8.29
C LEU A 97 -0.03 -10.14 -9.59
N ALA A 98 -0.74 -11.07 -10.24
CA ALA A 98 -0.32 -11.62 -11.53
C ALA A 98 -0.23 -10.58 -12.67
N SER A 99 -0.83 -9.40 -12.51
CA SER A 99 -0.83 -8.31 -13.50
C SER A 99 0.08 -7.14 -13.13
N VAL A 100 0.73 -7.16 -11.97
CA VAL A 100 1.65 -6.12 -11.51
C VAL A 100 2.86 -6.03 -12.43
N LYS A 101 3.28 -4.80 -12.77
CA LYS A 101 4.42 -4.47 -13.61
C LYS A 101 5.54 -3.76 -12.88
N THR A 102 5.18 -3.01 -11.84
CA THR A 102 6.14 -2.21 -11.07
C THR A 102 5.77 -2.24 -9.59
N ILE A 103 6.78 -2.46 -8.74
CA ILE A 103 6.69 -2.31 -7.29
C ILE A 103 7.49 -1.07 -6.90
N TYR A 104 6.84 -0.11 -6.23
CA TYR A 104 7.54 0.97 -5.56
C TYR A 104 7.62 0.64 -4.07
N ALA A 105 8.80 0.27 -3.60
CA ALA A 105 9.05 -0.08 -2.21
C ALA A 105 9.56 1.14 -1.43
N PHE A 106 8.92 1.46 -0.33
CA PHE A 106 9.27 2.56 0.57
C PHE A 106 9.83 1.99 1.86
N GLN A 107 11.15 2.07 2.04
CA GLN A 107 11.78 1.79 3.32
C GLN A 107 11.64 2.99 4.23
N HIS A 108 10.90 2.85 5.32
CA HIS A 108 10.71 3.92 6.30
C HIS A 108 11.96 4.10 7.15
N LEU A 109 12.42 5.35 7.28
CA LEU A 109 13.61 5.74 8.04
C LEU A 109 13.22 6.67 9.20
N GLN A 110 14.20 7.10 9.98
CA GLN A 110 13.99 7.88 11.22
C GLN A 110 13.14 9.14 11.01
N GLY A 111 13.26 9.80 9.87
CA GLY A 111 12.51 11.03 9.58
C GLY A 111 11.00 10.82 9.46
N ASP A 112 10.54 9.60 9.17
CA ASP A 112 9.10 9.25 9.14
C ASP A 112 8.46 9.24 10.54
N GLU A 113 9.23 9.12 11.62
CA GLU A 113 8.71 9.26 12.99
C GLU A 113 8.18 10.67 13.28
N PHE A 114 8.57 11.67 12.50
CA PHE A 114 8.10 13.05 12.62
C PHE A 114 6.92 13.31 11.70
N GLN A 115 5.88 13.98 12.19
CA GLN A 115 4.63 14.24 11.46
C GLN A 115 4.85 14.86 10.06
N GLU A 116 5.79 15.81 9.93
CA GLU A 116 6.08 16.46 8.64
C GLU A 116 6.73 15.49 7.65
N GLY A 117 7.65 14.64 8.11
CA GLY A 117 8.29 13.60 7.30
C GLY A 117 7.29 12.55 6.85
N SER A 118 6.46 12.06 7.80
CA SER A 118 5.39 11.13 7.50
C SER A 118 4.38 11.69 6.49
N ASN A 119 4.01 12.97 6.59
CA ASN A 119 3.14 13.63 5.63
C ASN A 119 3.79 13.71 4.22
N ALA A 120 5.09 14.04 4.14
CA ALA A 120 5.79 14.11 2.87
C ALA A 120 5.91 12.73 2.20
N LEU A 121 6.21 11.69 2.99
CA LEU A 121 6.25 10.30 2.54
C LEU A 121 4.87 9.84 2.05
N HIS A 122 3.83 10.10 2.85
CA HIS A 122 2.45 9.74 2.49
C HIS A 122 2.03 10.40 1.17
N ALA A 123 2.31 11.71 1.00
CA ALA A 123 1.98 12.42 -0.24
C ALA A 123 2.70 11.84 -1.46
N LEU A 124 4.00 11.51 -1.34
CA LEU A 124 4.77 10.90 -2.42
C LEU A 124 4.23 9.50 -2.78
N ARG A 125 3.92 8.68 -1.76
CA ARG A 125 3.31 7.36 -1.96
C ARG A 125 1.93 7.47 -2.63
N THR A 126 1.09 8.39 -2.18
CA THR A 126 -0.22 8.66 -2.78
C THR A 126 -0.09 9.10 -4.24
N LYS A 127 0.89 9.96 -4.55
CA LYS A 127 1.17 10.39 -5.93
C LYS A 127 1.49 9.22 -6.87
N LEU A 128 2.22 8.21 -6.37
CA LEU A 128 2.52 6.99 -7.14
C LEU A 128 1.33 6.05 -7.22
N TRP A 129 0.56 5.93 -6.14
CA TRP A 129 -0.63 5.08 -6.07
C TRP A 129 -1.78 5.57 -6.97
N GLU A 130 -2.09 6.87 -6.94
CA GLU A 130 -3.18 7.47 -7.72
C GLU A 130 -2.90 7.57 -9.22
N ARG A 131 -1.69 7.21 -9.67
CA ARG A 131 -1.28 7.34 -11.06
C ARG A 131 -1.94 6.32 -11.98
N GLY A 132 -2.27 5.13 -11.48
CA GLY A 132 -2.81 4.04 -12.28
C GLY A 132 -3.50 2.98 -11.43
N ASP A 133 -3.82 1.83 -12.04
CA ASP A 133 -4.37 0.67 -11.34
C ASP A 133 -3.30 0.13 -10.35
N ALA A 134 -3.37 0.55 -9.11
CA ALA A 134 -2.40 0.19 -8.09
C ALA A 134 -3.06 -0.10 -6.74
N ILE A 135 -2.42 -0.97 -5.95
CA ILE A 135 -2.80 -1.30 -4.58
C ILE A 135 -1.65 -1.02 -3.63
N LEU A 136 -1.95 -0.97 -2.34
CA LEU A 136 -0.94 -0.79 -1.31
C LEU A 136 -0.73 -2.10 -0.53
N GLN A 137 0.52 -2.35 -0.16
CA GLN A 137 0.93 -3.36 0.81
C GLN A 137 1.70 -2.67 1.92
N ALA A 138 1.50 -3.11 3.16
CA ALA A 138 2.27 -2.67 4.31
C ALA A 138 2.69 -3.86 5.17
N ASP A 139 3.94 -3.86 5.62
CA ASP A 139 4.47 -4.92 6.47
C ASP A 139 3.65 -5.09 7.74
N ASN A 140 3.22 -6.32 8.03
CA ASN A 140 2.39 -6.71 9.18
C ASN A 140 0.96 -6.11 9.22
N GLU A 141 0.52 -5.46 8.15
CA GLU A 141 -0.84 -4.93 8.01
C GLU A 141 -1.60 -5.62 6.87
N GLY A 142 -0.91 -5.93 5.76
CA GLY A 142 -1.46 -6.62 4.61
C GLY A 142 -1.72 -5.70 3.42
N PHE A 143 -2.80 -5.96 2.68
CA PHE A 143 -3.09 -5.32 1.39
C PHE A 143 -4.35 -4.47 1.45
N THR A 144 -4.30 -3.30 0.79
CA THR A 144 -5.49 -2.48 0.50
C THR A 144 -5.78 -2.50 -0.98
N ASN A 145 -7.08 -2.47 -1.34
CA ASN A 145 -7.51 -2.36 -2.73
C ASN A 145 -7.24 -0.94 -3.30
N GLU A 146 -7.63 -0.72 -4.55
CA GLU A 146 -7.46 0.55 -5.28
C GLU A 146 -8.19 1.73 -4.62
N GLU A 147 -9.16 1.46 -3.75
CA GLU A 147 -9.95 2.47 -3.02
C GLU A 147 -9.43 2.69 -1.57
N GLY A 148 -8.35 2.01 -1.16
CA GLY A 148 -7.70 2.19 0.15
C GLY A 148 -8.34 1.40 1.29
N TYR A 149 -9.09 0.32 1.00
CA TYR A 149 -9.68 -0.56 2.01
C TYR A 149 -8.90 -1.86 2.15
N HIS A 150 -8.62 -2.28 3.38
CA HIS A 150 -7.95 -3.55 3.64
C HIS A 150 -8.82 -4.73 3.23
N ILE A 151 -8.24 -5.67 2.49
CA ILE A 151 -8.96 -6.75 1.82
C ILE A 151 -8.56 -8.15 2.27
N VAL A 152 -7.44 -8.27 3.01
CA VAL A 152 -6.88 -9.53 3.50
C VAL A 152 -6.40 -9.35 4.94
N TRP A 153 -6.70 -10.30 5.83
CA TRP A 153 -6.27 -10.24 7.22
C TRP A 153 -4.84 -10.73 7.38
N GLN A 154 -3.94 -9.82 7.70
CA GLN A 154 -2.55 -10.10 8.09
C GLN A 154 -2.15 -9.37 9.39
N PHE A 155 -3.12 -8.81 10.10
CA PHE A 155 -2.88 -8.17 11.38
C PHE A 155 -2.53 -9.16 12.48
N SER A 156 -1.77 -8.70 13.48
CA SER A 156 -1.52 -9.46 14.69
C SER A 156 -2.81 -9.70 15.49
N ASP A 157 -2.84 -10.75 16.32
CA ASP A 157 -4.01 -11.07 17.16
C ASP A 157 -4.33 -10.00 18.21
N SER A 158 -3.37 -9.15 18.54
CA SER A 158 -3.51 -8.09 19.55
C SER A 158 -3.96 -6.75 18.98
N VAL A 159 -4.15 -6.63 17.66
CA VAL A 159 -4.58 -5.38 17.03
C VAL A 159 -6.00 -5.00 17.47
N SER A 160 -6.25 -3.70 17.60
CA SER A 160 -7.56 -3.14 17.97
C SER A 160 -7.72 -1.73 17.41
N GLY A 161 -8.95 -1.25 17.41
CA GLY A 161 -9.31 0.08 16.93
C GLY A 161 -9.96 0.08 15.55
N PRO A 162 -10.48 1.24 15.13
CA PRO A 162 -11.21 1.36 13.87
C PRO A 162 -10.28 1.24 12.67
N TRP A 163 -10.70 0.44 11.67
CA TRP A 163 -9.97 0.25 10.43
C TRP A 163 -10.91 0.15 9.23
N ASN A 164 -10.48 0.66 8.09
CA ASN A 164 -11.25 0.62 6.85
C ASN A 164 -11.02 -0.71 6.14
N MET A 165 -12.07 -1.51 6.03
CA MET A 165 -12.04 -2.86 5.49
C MET A 165 -12.94 -2.99 4.27
N GLY A 166 -12.59 -3.91 3.37
CA GLY A 166 -13.37 -4.25 2.19
C GLY A 166 -13.54 -5.76 2.05
N VAL A 167 -14.77 -6.22 1.79
CA VAL A 167 -15.06 -7.61 1.43
C VAL A 167 -15.64 -7.67 0.02
N LEU A 168 -15.24 -8.66 -0.76
CA LEU A 168 -15.73 -8.86 -2.13
C LEU A 168 -16.93 -9.83 -2.09
N GLN A 169 -18.14 -9.29 -2.38
CA GLN A 169 -19.38 -10.05 -2.42
C GLN A 169 -20.04 -9.89 -3.80
N ASP A 170 -20.34 -10.98 -4.46
CA ASP A 170 -20.96 -10.99 -5.80
C ASP A 170 -20.19 -10.13 -6.83
N GLY A 171 -18.86 -10.08 -6.72
CA GLY A 171 -17.99 -9.29 -7.59
C GLY A 171 -17.98 -7.78 -7.30
N VAL A 172 -18.54 -7.34 -6.18
CA VAL A 172 -18.59 -5.94 -5.78
C VAL A 172 -17.96 -5.76 -4.41
N TRP A 173 -17.07 -4.78 -4.28
CA TRP A 173 -16.50 -4.40 -3.00
C TRP A 173 -17.56 -3.78 -2.08
N ARG A 174 -17.65 -4.27 -0.85
CA ARG A 174 -18.44 -3.70 0.25
C ARG A 174 -17.48 -3.10 1.25
N HIS A 175 -17.49 -1.77 1.37
CA HIS A 175 -16.59 -1.01 2.23
C HIS A 175 -17.26 -0.67 3.55
N PHE A 176 -16.53 -0.80 4.65
CA PHE A 176 -16.99 -0.48 6.00
C PHE A 176 -15.81 -0.19 6.92
N THR A 177 -16.08 0.46 8.04
CA THR A 177 -15.09 0.63 9.12
C THR A 177 -15.49 -0.29 10.25
N MET A 178 -14.56 -1.14 10.71
CA MET A 178 -14.79 -2.04 11.84
C MET A 178 -13.74 -1.83 12.93
N ASP A 179 -14.04 -2.26 14.15
CA ASP A 179 -13.02 -2.38 15.20
C ASP A 179 -12.29 -3.72 15.04
N LEU A 180 -10.98 -3.67 14.80
CA LEU A 180 -10.14 -4.88 14.67
C LEU A 180 -10.07 -5.70 15.96
N GLY A 181 -10.33 -5.09 17.13
CA GLY A 181 -10.38 -5.77 18.42
C GLY A 181 -11.69 -6.47 18.71
N ASP A 182 -12.76 -6.20 17.95
CA ASP A 182 -14.06 -6.84 18.14
C ASP A 182 -14.06 -8.24 17.50
N PRO A 183 -14.29 -9.31 18.29
CA PRO A 183 -14.24 -10.67 17.77
C PRO A 183 -15.35 -11.01 16.79
N ASP A 184 -16.54 -10.39 16.91
CA ASP A 184 -17.68 -10.63 16.01
C ASP A 184 -17.43 -9.93 14.67
N HIS A 185 -16.89 -8.70 14.68
CA HIS A 185 -16.43 -8.00 13.47
C HIS A 185 -15.35 -8.80 12.75
N ARG A 186 -14.35 -9.26 13.50
CA ARG A 186 -13.27 -10.09 12.95
C ARG A 186 -13.79 -11.36 12.30
N ALA A 187 -14.68 -12.10 12.99
CA ALA A 187 -15.26 -13.33 12.46
C ALA A 187 -16.02 -13.08 11.16
N ALA A 188 -16.88 -12.05 11.11
CA ALA A 188 -17.61 -11.67 9.91
C ALA A 188 -16.67 -11.34 8.73
N PHE A 189 -15.63 -10.53 8.97
CA PHE A 189 -14.64 -10.19 7.94
C PHE A 189 -13.93 -11.43 7.40
N LEU A 190 -13.44 -12.30 8.28
CA LEU A 190 -12.73 -13.55 7.88
C LEU A 190 -13.61 -14.49 7.05
N GLU A 191 -14.93 -14.46 7.27
CA GLU A 191 -15.93 -15.20 6.48
C GLU A 191 -16.31 -14.48 5.17
N GLY A 192 -15.77 -13.29 4.89
CA GLY A 192 -16.08 -12.49 3.71
C GLY A 192 -17.41 -11.76 3.80
N SER A 193 -17.85 -11.41 5.01
CA SER A 193 -19.11 -10.73 5.27
C SER A 193 -18.89 -9.36 5.93
N VAL A 194 -19.84 -8.45 5.71
CA VAL A 194 -19.94 -7.21 6.49
C VAL A 194 -20.57 -7.55 7.84
N PRO A 195 -20.03 -7.07 8.98
CA PRO A 195 -20.67 -7.26 10.28
C PRO A 195 -22.12 -6.78 10.31
N ASP A 196 -23.02 -7.52 10.95
CA ASP A 196 -24.47 -7.28 10.92
C ASP A 196 -24.87 -5.89 11.43
N ASP A 197 -24.22 -5.40 12.48
CA ASP A 197 -24.47 -4.08 13.08
C ASP A 197 -23.97 -2.92 12.20
N LEU A 198 -23.03 -3.17 11.26
CA LEU A 198 -22.51 -2.20 10.31
C LEU A 198 -23.32 -2.16 9.00
N THR A 199 -24.05 -3.22 8.65
CA THR A 199 -24.92 -3.26 7.46
C THR A 199 -26.06 -2.25 7.52
N SER A 200 -26.55 -1.89 8.71
CA SER A 200 -27.62 -0.90 8.90
C SER A 200 -27.19 0.53 8.57
N THR A 201 -25.89 0.83 8.65
CA THR A 201 -25.33 2.17 8.38
C THR A 201 -25.22 2.43 6.87
N LEU A 202 -24.97 1.40 6.07
CA LEU A 202 -24.88 1.48 4.61
C LEU A 202 -26.25 1.70 3.94
N ALA A 203 -27.33 1.22 4.56
CA ALA A 203 -28.70 1.38 4.06
C ALA A 203 -29.30 2.76 4.32
N SER A 204 -28.70 3.58 5.18
CA SER A 204 -29.21 4.90 5.60
C SER A 204 -28.61 6.08 4.82
N GLY A 205 -27.74 5.82 3.85
CA GLY A 205 -26.98 6.81 3.08
C GLY A 205 -27.41 6.92 1.60
N LEU A 206 -28.61 6.48 1.21
CA LEU A 206 -29.21 6.65 -0.13
C LEU A 206 -30.25 7.74 -0.14
#